data_b497ae1e5a0e2585a4f564906deb51fe
#
_entry.id   b497ae1e5a0e2585a4f564906deb51fe
#
_cell.length_a   1.000
_cell.length_b   1.000
_cell.length_c   1.000
_cell.angle_alpha   90.00
_cell.angle_beta   90.00
_cell.angle_gamma   90.00
#
_symmetry.space_group_name_H-M   'P 1'
#
loop_
_entity.id
_entity.type
_entity.pdbx_description
1 polymer ?
#
loop_
_entity_poly.entity_id
_entity_poly.type
_entity_poly.pdbx_seq_one_letter_code
_entity_poly.pdbx_strand_id
1 'polypeptide(L)'
;DGLAAAPARATASLRTDVNGDTLPLKDVARYGRPVGVPGTVRVMALAHQRYGKLPWASLFQAGIRSAEDGFPMSPYLHDSLQRLPQLAENPAIRKVFYDAQGQVLPVGATVRNPLLADALRKVAADPDAINHGALTADILAAVGAGKYPSLIQAQDLAAYRPAERTPICGPF
;
A
#
# COMPACT_ATOMS: atom_id res chain seq x y z
N ASP A 1 0.43 13.22 -11.60
CA ASP A 1 -0.79 12.50 -11.27
C ASP A 1 -0.57 11.00 -11.40
N GLY A 2 -1.16 10.20 -10.54
CA GLY A 2 -1.03 8.75 -10.67
C GLY A 2 -0.52 8.02 -9.44
N LEU A 3 -1.12 8.31 -8.27
CA LEU A 3 -0.88 7.49 -7.06
C LEU A 3 -1.31 6.04 -7.27
N ALA A 4 -2.34 5.82 -8.10
CA ALA A 4 -2.81 4.52 -8.52
C ALA A 4 -3.57 4.62 -9.85
N ALA A 5 -3.66 3.50 -10.57
CA ALA A 5 -4.45 3.41 -11.80
C ALA A 5 -5.44 2.23 -11.71
N ALA A 6 -6.49 2.26 -12.53
CA ALA A 6 -7.37 1.11 -12.66
C ALA A 6 -6.64 -0.03 -13.38
N PRO A 7 -6.84 -1.30 -12.97
CA PRO A 7 -6.42 -2.45 -13.77
C PRO A 7 -7.08 -2.42 -15.16
N ALA A 8 -6.41 -2.92 -16.18
CA ALA A 8 -6.95 -2.94 -17.55
C ALA A 8 -8.30 -3.66 -17.66
N ARG A 9 -8.55 -4.63 -16.78
CA ARG A 9 -9.79 -5.39 -16.69
C ARG A 9 -10.84 -4.79 -15.77
N ALA A 10 -10.60 -3.59 -15.21
CA ALA A 10 -11.56 -2.93 -14.34
C ALA A 10 -12.81 -2.52 -15.11
N THR A 11 -13.98 -2.91 -14.60
CA THR A 11 -15.29 -2.57 -15.11
C THR A 11 -16.22 -2.24 -13.94
N ALA A 12 -17.50 -1.92 -14.22
CA ALA A 12 -18.51 -1.74 -13.18
C ALA A 12 -18.64 -2.98 -12.25
N SER A 13 -18.23 -4.16 -12.71
CA SER A 13 -18.20 -5.41 -11.92
C SER A 13 -17.25 -5.39 -10.72
N LEU A 14 -16.42 -4.38 -10.58
CA LEU A 14 -15.64 -4.17 -9.34
C LEU A 14 -16.53 -4.08 -8.10
N ARG A 15 -17.78 -3.65 -8.26
CA ARG A 15 -18.73 -3.45 -7.16
C ARG A 15 -19.96 -4.37 -7.24
N THR A 16 -19.95 -5.36 -8.09
CA THR A 16 -21.06 -6.31 -8.21
C THR A 16 -20.60 -7.74 -7.92
N ASP A 17 -21.53 -8.56 -7.48
CA ASP A 17 -21.34 -10.02 -7.37
C ASP A 17 -21.54 -10.71 -8.73
N VAL A 18 -21.55 -12.03 -8.72
CA VAL A 18 -21.76 -12.86 -9.93
C VAL A 18 -23.16 -12.72 -10.54
N ASN A 19 -24.12 -12.25 -9.76
CA ASN A 19 -25.51 -12.02 -10.19
C ASN A 19 -25.74 -10.58 -10.68
N GLY A 20 -24.74 -9.71 -10.55
CA GLY A 20 -24.84 -8.30 -10.88
C GLY A 20 -25.33 -7.40 -9.73
N ASP A 21 -25.56 -7.97 -8.54
CA ASP A 21 -25.99 -7.22 -7.37
C ASP A 21 -24.85 -6.40 -6.77
N THR A 22 -25.14 -5.17 -6.34
CA THR A 22 -24.13 -4.28 -5.76
C THR A 22 -23.62 -4.81 -4.42
N LEU A 23 -22.31 -4.99 -4.34
CA LEU A 23 -21.63 -5.38 -3.11
C LEU A 23 -21.52 -4.17 -2.15
N PRO A 24 -21.84 -4.36 -0.85
CA PRO A 24 -21.60 -3.32 0.16
C PRO A 24 -20.13 -2.94 0.23
N LEU A 25 -19.82 -1.63 0.16
CA LEU A 25 -18.44 -1.14 0.16
C LEU A 25 -17.64 -1.64 1.37
N LYS A 26 -18.26 -1.66 2.56
CA LYS A 26 -17.63 -2.16 3.80
C LYS A 26 -17.12 -3.59 3.71
N ASP A 27 -17.77 -4.43 2.88
CA ASP A 27 -17.42 -5.83 2.72
C ASP A 27 -16.30 -6.01 1.69
N VAL A 28 -16.35 -5.21 0.61
CA VAL A 28 -15.35 -5.25 -0.48
C VAL A 28 -14.04 -4.58 -0.08
N ALA A 29 -14.10 -3.51 0.72
CA ALA A 29 -12.95 -2.69 1.08
C ALA A 29 -11.84 -3.43 1.85
N ARG A 30 -12.15 -4.61 2.40
CA ARG A 30 -11.19 -5.45 3.14
C ARG A 30 -10.35 -6.37 2.25
N TYR A 31 -10.65 -6.43 0.97
CA TYR A 31 -10.06 -7.37 0.01
C TYR A 31 -9.36 -6.66 -1.13
N GLY A 32 -8.77 -7.43 -2.04
CA GLY A 32 -8.03 -6.88 -3.16
C GLY A 32 -8.88 -6.19 -4.24
N ARG A 33 -10.21 -6.43 -4.28
CA ARG A 33 -11.08 -5.94 -5.35
C ARG A 33 -11.00 -4.43 -5.59
N PRO A 34 -11.01 -3.55 -4.57
CA PRO A 34 -10.93 -2.09 -4.77
C PRO A 34 -9.49 -1.58 -4.90
N VAL A 35 -8.49 -2.45 -4.81
CA VAL A 35 -7.09 -2.02 -4.89
C VAL A 35 -6.76 -1.63 -6.32
N GLY A 36 -6.27 -0.39 -6.49
CA GLY A 36 -5.74 0.09 -7.76
C GLY A 36 -4.29 -0.34 -7.98
N VAL A 37 -3.82 -0.24 -9.22
CA VAL A 37 -2.43 -0.48 -9.60
C VAL A 37 -1.54 0.53 -8.87
N PRO A 38 -0.59 0.11 -8.01
CA PRO A 38 0.25 1.03 -7.24
C PRO A 38 1.13 1.89 -8.13
N GLY A 39 1.07 3.21 -7.95
CA GLY A 39 1.81 4.17 -8.76
C GLY A 39 2.72 5.11 -7.97
N THR A 40 2.52 5.23 -6.67
CA THR A 40 3.18 6.24 -5.82
C THR A 40 4.71 6.21 -5.94
N VAL A 41 5.33 5.03 -5.87
CA VAL A 41 6.80 4.92 -5.92
C VAL A 41 7.33 5.39 -7.27
N ARG A 42 6.68 5.03 -8.38
CA ARG A 42 7.07 5.51 -9.71
C ARG A 42 6.90 7.01 -9.89
N VAL A 43 5.84 7.60 -9.34
CA VAL A 43 5.67 9.08 -9.33
C VAL A 43 6.81 9.74 -8.55
N MET A 44 7.13 9.20 -7.36
CA MET A 44 8.25 9.69 -6.54
C MET A 44 9.59 9.54 -7.26
N ALA A 45 9.83 8.40 -7.91
CA ALA A 45 11.06 8.14 -8.66
C ALA A 45 11.22 9.12 -9.84
N LEU A 46 10.13 9.36 -10.60
CA LEU A 46 10.13 10.34 -11.69
C LEU A 46 10.44 11.75 -11.18
N ALA A 47 9.80 12.16 -10.10
CA ALA A 47 10.05 13.47 -9.48
C ALA A 47 11.49 13.57 -8.95
N HIS A 48 11.98 12.51 -8.31
CA HIS A 48 13.35 12.46 -7.81
C HIS A 48 14.38 12.49 -8.95
N GLN A 49 14.17 11.79 -10.04
CA GLN A 49 15.05 11.81 -11.20
C GLN A 49 15.25 13.23 -11.76
N ARG A 50 14.20 14.06 -11.71
CA ARG A 50 14.24 15.44 -12.24
C ARG A 50 14.74 16.47 -11.25
N TYR A 51 14.38 16.32 -9.98
CA TYR A 51 14.54 17.37 -8.97
C TYR A 51 15.30 16.89 -7.73
N GLY A 52 15.56 15.59 -7.59
CA GLY A 52 16.24 15.00 -6.44
C GLY A 52 17.71 15.42 -6.39
N LYS A 53 18.19 15.72 -5.17
CA LYS A 53 19.58 16.10 -4.93
C LYS A 53 20.35 15.04 -4.13
N LEU A 54 19.64 14.28 -3.30
CA LEU A 54 20.23 13.21 -2.50
C LEU A 54 20.14 11.87 -3.25
N PRO A 55 21.03 10.91 -3.00
CA PRO A 55 20.88 9.57 -3.55
C PRO A 55 19.53 8.95 -3.18
N TRP A 56 18.83 8.34 -4.15
CA TRP A 56 17.51 7.72 -3.95
C TRP A 56 17.45 6.81 -2.72
N ALA A 57 18.40 5.88 -2.61
CA ALA A 57 18.44 4.93 -1.51
C ALA A 57 18.58 5.58 -0.12
N SER A 58 19.18 6.77 -0.03
CA SER A 58 19.34 7.48 1.24
C SER A 58 18.03 8.00 1.82
N LEU A 59 17.03 8.26 0.96
CA LEU A 59 15.72 8.78 1.36
C LEU A 59 14.90 7.77 2.17
N PHE A 60 15.21 6.49 2.05
CA PHE A 60 14.49 5.41 2.73
C PHE A 60 15.06 5.06 4.11
N GLN A 61 16.27 5.51 4.43
CA GLN A 61 16.99 5.07 5.64
C GLN A 61 16.25 5.37 6.95
N ALA A 62 15.60 6.53 7.07
CA ALA A 62 14.81 6.86 8.25
C ALA A 62 13.60 5.93 8.40
N GLY A 63 12.87 5.66 7.31
CA GLY A 63 11.74 4.74 7.30
C GLY A 63 12.15 3.30 7.62
N ILE A 64 13.27 2.84 7.04
CA ILE A 64 13.83 1.51 7.32
C ILE A 64 14.13 1.36 8.81
N ARG A 65 14.87 2.31 9.39
CA ARG A 65 15.20 2.28 10.83
C ARG A 65 13.93 2.31 11.69
N SER A 66 12.98 3.21 11.40
CA SER A 66 11.72 3.25 12.15
C SER A 66 10.94 1.94 12.08
N ALA A 67 10.95 1.26 10.95
CA ALA A 67 10.26 -0.02 10.79
C ALA A 67 10.99 -1.16 11.52
N GLU A 68 12.31 -1.13 11.59
CA GLU A 68 13.17 -2.15 12.23
C GLU A 68 13.30 -1.97 13.74
N ASP A 69 13.79 -0.78 14.15
CA ASP A 69 14.02 -0.46 15.54
C ASP A 69 12.71 -0.23 16.28
N GLY A 70 11.70 0.21 15.54
CA GLY A 70 10.36 0.49 16.01
C GLY A 70 10.15 1.96 16.39
N PHE A 71 8.90 2.28 16.62
CA PHE A 71 8.44 3.59 17.09
C PHE A 71 7.37 3.40 18.18
N PRO A 72 7.18 4.37 19.08
CA PRO A 72 6.18 4.25 20.13
C PRO A 72 4.75 4.33 19.55
N MET A 73 3.86 3.44 19.99
CA MET A 73 2.44 3.49 19.68
C MET A 73 1.86 4.83 20.12
N SER A 74 1.37 5.63 19.17
CA SER A 74 0.72 6.90 19.51
C SER A 74 -0.70 6.70 20.02
N PRO A 75 -1.26 7.62 20.83
CA PRO A 75 -2.66 7.57 21.23
C PRO A 75 -3.61 7.50 20.03
N TYR A 76 -3.36 8.30 19.01
CA TYR A 76 -4.17 8.33 17.78
C TYR A 76 -4.21 6.99 17.06
N LEU A 77 -3.05 6.33 16.90
CA LEU A 77 -2.97 5.02 16.23
C LEU A 77 -3.67 3.94 17.08
N HIS A 78 -3.44 3.94 18.40
CA HIS A 78 -4.10 3.03 19.33
C HIS A 78 -5.62 3.13 19.24
N ASP A 79 -6.18 4.34 19.38
CA ASP A 79 -7.62 4.59 19.31
C ASP A 79 -8.21 4.26 17.94
N SER A 80 -7.46 4.48 16.86
CA SER A 80 -7.88 4.14 15.49
C SER A 80 -8.00 2.63 15.31
N LEU A 81 -7.06 1.85 15.84
CA LEU A 81 -7.11 0.39 15.80
C LEU A 81 -8.25 -0.17 16.66
N GLN A 82 -8.53 0.43 17.80
CA GLN A 82 -9.68 0.04 18.65
C GLN A 82 -11.02 0.31 17.97
N ARG A 83 -11.14 1.41 17.22
CA ARG A 83 -12.36 1.74 16.47
C ARG A 83 -12.59 0.85 15.24
N LEU A 84 -11.57 0.15 14.78
CA LEU A 84 -11.60 -0.69 13.59
C LEU A 84 -11.21 -2.15 13.92
N PRO A 85 -11.96 -2.84 14.81
CA PRO A 85 -11.60 -4.17 15.32
C PRO A 85 -11.45 -5.22 14.21
N GLN A 86 -12.11 -5.01 13.06
CA GLN A 86 -11.98 -5.89 11.90
C GLN A 86 -10.56 -5.92 11.31
N LEU A 87 -9.70 -4.97 11.60
CA LEU A 87 -8.30 -4.98 11.17
C LEU A 87 -7.52 -6.14 11.82
N ALA A 88 -7.93 -6.60 13.00
CA ALA A 88 -7.34 -7.76 13.66
C ALA A 88 -7.58 -9.09 12.92
N GLU A 89 -8.53 -9.13 11.99
CA GLU A 89 -8.78 -10.30 11.14
C GLU A 89 -7.65 -10.51 10.10
N ASN A 90 -6.90 -9.45 9.78
CA ASN A 90 -5.75 -9.54 8.89
C ASN A 90 -4.50 -9.99 9.67
N PRO A 91 -3.92 -11.18 9.38
CA PRO A 91 -2.78 -11.71 10.12
C PRO A 91 -1.54 -10.81 10.10
N ALA A 92 -1.29 -10.09 9.01
CA ALA A 92 -0.16 -9.20 8.89
C ALA A 92 -0.32 -7.96 9.78
N ILE A 93 -1.52 -7.38 9.83
CA ILE A 93 -1.86 -6.25 10.72
C ILE A 93 -1.79 -6.71 12.17
N ARG A 94 -2.39 -7.87 12.48
CA ARG A 94 -2.40 -8.42 13.83
C ARG A 94 -0.98 -8.63 14.37
N LYS A 95 -0.08 -9.17 13.56
CA LYS A 95 1.31 -9.41 13.95
C LYS A 95 2.08 -8.13 14.34
N VAL A 96 1.71 -6.98 13.76
CA VAL A 96 2.41 -5.71 13.98
C VAL A 96 1.83 -4.90 15.13
N PHE A 97 0.49 -4.90 15.28
CA PHE A 97 -0.21 -3.93 16.14
C PHE A 97 -0.94 -4.55 17.33
N TYR A 98 -0.97 -5.88 17.44
CA TYR A 98 -1.70 -6.57 18.50
C TYR A 98 -0.76 -7.49 19.29
N ASP A 99 -1.10 -7.72 20.56
CA ASP A 99 -0.40 -8.66 21.44
C ASP A 99 -0.85 -10.12 21.21
N ALA A 100 -0.28 -11.04 22.00
CA ALA A 100 -0.60 -12.47 21.92
C ALA A 100 -2.06 -12.76 22.30
N GLN A 101 -2.70 -11.90 23.10
CA GLN A 101 -4.10 -11.99 23.53
C GLN A 101 -5.05 -11.38 22.50
N GLY A 102 -4.53 -10.77 21.44
CA GLY A 102 -5.31 -10.11 20.40
C GLY A 102 -5.81 -8.72 20.78
N GLN A 103 -5.21 -8.10 21.80
CA GLN A 103 -5.47 -6.72 22.18
C GLN A 103 -4.54 -5.78 21.42
N VAL A 104 -5.00 -4.58 21.11
CA VAL A 104 -4.17 -3.53 20.53
C VAL A 104 -3.01 -3.22 21.48
N LEU A 105 -1.79 -3.14 20.97
CA LEU A 105 -0.63 -2.76 21.76
C LEU A 105 -0.87 -1.44 22.49
N PRO A 106 -0.51 -1.31 23.78
CA PRO A 106 -0.77 -0.11 24.55
C PRO A 106 -0.01 1.11 24.03
N VAL A 107 -0.54 2.31 24.30
CA VAL A 107 0.15 3.57 23.99
C VAL A 107 1.56 3.55 24.58
N GLY A 108 2.55 3.96 23.80
CA GLY A 108 3.97 3.93 24.16
C GLY A 108 4.67 2.60 23.91
N ALA A 109 3.96 1.51 23.65
CA ALA A 109 4.60 0.25 23.27
C ALA A 109 5.36 0.38 21.94
N THR A 110 6.47 -0.31 21.80
CA THR A 110 7.27 -0.29 20.58
C THR A 110 6.60 -1.10 19.48
N VAL A 111 6.22 -0.43 18.39
CA VAL A 111 5.69 -1.04 17.17
C VAL A 111 6.84 -1.29 16.20
N ARG A 112 7.00 -2.53 15.74
CA ARG A 112 8.00 -2.92 14.72
C ARG A 112 7.34 -3.60 13.55
N ASN A 113 7.87 -3.31 12.35
CA ASN A 113 7.41 -3.97 11.12
C ASN A 113 8.61 -4.32 10.23
N PRO A 114 9.35 -5.40 10.53
CA PRO A 114 10.52 -5.81 9.76
C PRO A 114 10.19 -6.13 8.29
N LEU A 115 8.99 -6.60 7.99
CA LEU A 115 8.57 -6.83 6.60
C LEU A 115 8.46 -5.51 5.81
N LEU A 116 8.02 -4.43 6.46
CA LEU A 116 8.04 -3.10 5.85
C LEU A 116 9.48 -2.62 5.64
N ALA A 117 10.37 -2.85 6.58
CA ALA A 117 11.78 -2.51 6.43
C ALA A 117 12.40 -3.21 5.21
N ASP A 118 12.12 -4.50 5.02
CA ASP A 118 12.58 -5.26 3.86
C ASP A 118 11.99 -4.76 2.55
N ALA A 119 10.69 -4.43 2.54
CA ALA A 119 10.04 -3.83 1.37
C ALA A 119 10.67 -2.47 1.01
N LEU A 120 10.94 -1.63 2.01
CA LEU A 120 11.60 -0.33 1.81
C LEU A 120 13.04 -0.49 1.30
N ARG A 121 13.79 -1.51 1.74
CA ARG A 121 15.12 -1.82 1.18
C ARG A 121 15.05 -2.22 -0.29
N LYS A 122 14.08 -3.05 -0.66
CA LYS A 122 13.86 -3.44 -2.06
C LYS A 122 13.55 -2.23 -2.93
N VAL A 123 12.69 -1.32 -2.46
CA VAL A 123 12.36 -0.07 -3.17
C VAL A 123 13.56 0.89 -3.22
N ALA A 124 14.36 0.96 -2.15
CA ALA A 124 15.57 1.78 -2.10
C ALA A 124 16.64 1.30 -3.10
N ALA A 125 16.71 -0.01 -3.33
CA ALA A 125 17.62 -0.61 -4.30
C ALA A 125 17.11 -0.51 -5.75
N ASP A 126 15.79 -0.58 -5.95
CA ASP A 126 15.14 -0.56 -7.26
C ASP A 126 13.81 0.21 -7.19
N PRO A 127 13.71 1.41 -7.80
CA PRO A 127 12.47 2.16 -7.89
C PRO A 127 11.30 1.41 -8.55
N ASP A 128 11.62 0.39 -9.35
CA ASP A 128 10.63 -0.44 -10.03
C ASP A 128 10.27 -1.73 -9.26
N ALA A 129 10.79 -1.92 -8.06
CA ALA A 129 10.58 -3.11 -7.22
C ALA A 129 9.11 -3.53 -7.08
N ILE A 130 8.17 -2.57 -7.07
CA ILE A 130 6.73 -2.78 -6.99
C ILE A 130 6.15 -3.23 -8.34
N ASN A 131 6.61 -2.63 -9.43
CA ASN A 131 5.92 -2.71 -10.72
C ASN A 131 6.37 -3.89 -11.59
N HIS A 132 7.63 -4.25 -11.55
CA HIS A 132 8.17 -5.44 -12.22
C HIS A 132 9.43 -6.00 -11.54
N GLY A 133 9.60 -5.72 -10.26
CA GLY A 133 10.74 -6.13 -9.45
C GLY A 133 10.38 -7.12 -8.33
N ALA A 134 11.17 -7.04 -7.27
CA ALA A 134 11.18 -8.02 -6.18
C ALA A 134 9.90 -8.06 -5.32
N LEU A 135 9.00 -7.06 -5.43
CA LEU A 135 7.73 -7.00 -4.68
C LEU A 135 6.51 -7.36 -5.52
N THR A 136 6.65 -7.49 -6.84
CA THR A 136 5.52 -7.73 -7.75
C THR A 136 4.72 -8.99 -7.41
N ALA A 137 5.41 -10.10 -7.18
CA ALA A 137 4.77 -11.38 -6.87
C ALA A 137 4.03 -11.33 -5.53
N ASP A 138 4.64 -10.74 -4.51
CA ASP A 138 4.05 -10.60 -3.17
C ASP A 138 2.78 -9.74 -3.20
N ILE A 139 2.80 -8.64 -3.97
CA ILE A 139 1.63 -7.78 -4.15
C ILE A 139 0.51 -8.53 -4.85
N LEU A 140 0.79 -9.22 -5.96
CA LEU A 140 -0.21 -9.98 -6.70
C LEU A 140 -0.82 -11.09 -5.84
N ALA A 141 -0.01 -11.79 -5.05
CA ALA A 141 -0.49 -12.81 -4.12
C ALA A 141 -1.40 -12.19 -3.05
N ALA A 142 -1.00 -11.06 -2.45
CA ALA A 142 -1.76 -10.39 -1.40
C ALA A 142 -3.11 -9.85 -1.91
N VAL A 143 -3.13 -9.17 -3.06
CA VAL A 143 -4.37 -8.61 -3.61
C VAL A 143 -5.26 -9.67 -4.29
N GLY A 144 -4.69 -10.80 -4.68
CA GLY A 144 -5.40 -11.95 -5.23
C GLY A 144 -6.06 -12.83 -4.20
N ALA A 145 -5.74 -12.64 -2.91
CA ALA A 145 -6.26 -13.47 -1.83
C ALA A 145 -7.65 -13.05 -1.37
N GLY A 146 -8.36 -14.02 -0.76
CA GLY A 146 -9.63 -13.79 -0.07
C GLY A 146 -10.86 -13.77 -0.97
N LYS A 147 -12.00 -13.38 -0.38
CA LYS A 147 -13.34 -13.51 -0.98
C LYS A 147 -13.54 -12.64 -2.22
N TYR A 148 -12.92 -11.47 -2.25
CA TYR A 148 -13.05 -10.50 -3.35
C TYR A 148 -11.65 -10.14 -3.89
N PRO A 149 -11.05 -11.03 -4.71
CA PRO A 149 -9.71 -10.83 -5.25
C PRO A 149 -9.67 -9.63 -6.20
N SER A 150 -8.49 -9.02 -6.31
CA SER A 150 -8.22 -7.96 -7.29
C SER A 150 -8.30 -8.48 -8.72
N LEU A 151 -8.52 -7.55 -9.65
CA LEU A 151 -8.37 -7.77 -11.08
C LEU A 151 -6.97 -7.40 -11.60
N ILE A 152 -6.07 -6.94 -10.72
CA ILE A 152 -4.70 -6.56 -11.08
C ILE A 152 -3.93 -7.79 -11.58
N GLN A 153 -3.22 -7.61 -12.68
CA GLN A 153 -2.31 -8.59 -13.26
C GLN A 153 -0.89 -8.02 -13.32
N ALA A 154 0.10 -8.87 -13.48
CA ALA A 154 1.50 -8.45 -13.58
C ALA A 154 1.73 -7.42 -14.71
N GLN A 155 1.02 -7.58 -15.82
CA GLN A 155 1.07 -6.62 -16.94
C GLN A 155 0.54 -5.22 -16.58
N ASP A 156 -0.46 -5.12 -15.68
CA ASP A 156 -0.98 -3.83 -15.22
C ASP A 156 0.09 -3.09 -14.40
N LEU A 157 0.78 -3.83 -13.51
CA LEU A 157 1.89 -3.29 -12.73
C LEU A 157 3.04 -2.83 -13.65
N ALA A 158 3.47 -3.67 -14.58
CA ALA A 158 4.57 -3.38 -15.49
C ALA A 158 4.26 -2.21 -16.45
N ALA A 159 3.01 -2.13 -16.93
CA ALA A 159 2.58 -1.11 -17.87
C ALA A 159 2.33 0.27 -17.24
N TYR A 160 2.17 0.35 -15.92
CA TYR A 160 1.88 1.63 -15.27
C TYR A 160 2.97 2.68 -15.59
N ARG A 161 2.54 3.88 -15.94
CA ARG A 161 3.41 5.06 -16.12
C ARG A 161 2.80 6.25 -15.44
N PRO A 162 3.58 7.05 -14.68
CA PRO A 162 3.11 8.33 -14.15
C PRO A 162 2.67 9.25 -15.28
N ALA A 163 1.49 9.87 -15.13
CA ALA A 163 1.00 10.85 -16.08
C ALA A 163 1.48 12.26 -15.69
N GLU A 164 2.15 12.92 -16.61
CA GLU A 164 2.50 14.33 -16.48
C GLU A 164 1.37 15.18 -17.08
N ARG A 165 0.93 16.19 -16.33
CA ARG A 165 -0.12 17.09 -16.77
C ARG A 165 0.39 18.52 -16.78
N THR A 166 0.03 19.29 -17.78
CA THR A 166 0.26 20.73 -17.79
C THR A 166 -0.57 21.36 -16.68
N PRO A 167 0.03 22.16 -15.78
CA PRO A 167 -0.72 22.84 -14.75
C PRO A 167 -1.66 23.87 -15.37
N ILE A 168 -2.85 23.99 -14.79
CA ILE A 168 -3.79 25.06 -15.12
C ILE A 168 -3.42 26.24 -14.20
N CYS A 169 -2.96 27.33 -14.78
CA CYS A 169 -2.60 28.55 -14.04
C CYS A 169 -3.63 29.64 -14.35
N GLY A 170 -4.04 30.39 -13.33
CA GLY A 170 -4.94 31.54 -13.45
C GLY A 170 -4.60 32.60 -12.42
N PRO A 171 -4.98 33.85 -12.65
CA PRO A 171 -4.87 34.89 -11.61
C PRO A 171 -5.89 34.59 -10.51
N PHE A 172 -5.48 34.83 -9.26
CA PHE A 172 -6.34 34.88 -8.09
C PHE A 172 -6.71 36.30 -7.76
#